data_6d8e4927788f056361cedb3d46f1997e
#
_entry.id   6d8e4927788f056361cedb3d46f1997e
#
_cell.length_a   1.000
_cell.length_b   1.000
_cell.length_c   1.000
_cell.angle_alpha   90.00
_cell.angle_beta   90.00
_cell.angle_gamma   90.00
#
_symmetry.space_group_name_H-M   'P 1'
#
loop_
_entity.id
_entity.type
_entity.pdbx_description
1 polymer ?
#
loop_
_entity_poly.entity_id
_entity_poly.type
_entity_poly.pdbx_seq_one_letter_code
_entity_poly.pdbx_strand_id
1 'polypeptide(L)'
;MRLATVRGVDRTHAAVGDAGGWVLLDDADAQELICAPNWRARAEAALRHPARTDVEAHEFANPVPRPSKVFCCGLNYRDHIVETGRPVPEFPTLFAKFADTLTGAEDDIVVRNTDKLDWEAELAVVVGAEVHRADRAQAQAAILGYAVSNDISMRDWQQRTLQWLQGKAFDATTPVGPWVVTADELDPRGGLRITCAVNGELVQDADTSELVFDAADLVAYVSQITVL
;
A
#
# COMPACT_ATOMS: atom_id res chain seq x y z
N MET A 1 -15.29 -2.54 -3.22
CA MET A 1 -14.99 -3.98 -2.98
C MET A 1 -13.60 -4.13 -2.38
N ARG A 2 -13.30 -5.29 -1.79
CA ARG A 2 -11.98 -5.61 -1.24
C ARG A 2 -11.32 -6.64 -2.14
N LEU A 3 -10.04 -6.46 -2.45
CA LEU A 3 -9.23 -7.34 -3.28
C LEU A 3 -8.06 -7.86 -2.44
N ALA A 4 -7.94 -9.17 -2.32
CA ALA A 4 -6.90 -9.80 -1.50
C ALA A 4 -6.21 -10.94 -2.25
N THR A 5 -5.04 -11.31 -1.74
CA THR A 5 -4.38 -12.56 -2.06
C THR A 5 -4.47 -13.47 -0.84
N VAL A 6 -4.96 -14.69 -1.01
CA VAL A 6 -5.17 -15.64 0.08
C VAL A 6 -4.28 -16.86 -0.15
N ARG A 7 -3.60 -17.30 0.91
CA ARG A 7 -2.79 -18.52 0.92
C ARG A 7 -3.71 -19.73 0.97
N GLY A 8 -3.62 -20.61 -0.02
CA GLY A 8 -4.23 -21.93 -0.03
C GLY A 8 -3.21 -23.01 0.33
N VAL A 9 -3.64 -24.29 0.26
CA VAL A 9 -2.77 -25.43 0.59
C VAL A 9 -1.60 -25.55 -0.39
N ASP A 10 -1.88 -25.44 -1.69
CA ASP A 10 -0.89 -25.68 -2.74
C ASP A 10 -0.41 -24.39 -3.42
N ARG A 11 -1.20 -23.36 -3.38
CA ARG A 11 -0.92 -22.07 -4.03
C ARG A 11 -1.68 -20.91 -3.38
N THR A 12 -1.39 -19.70 -3.78
CA THR A 12 -2.22 -18.53 -3.48
C THR A 12 -3.39 -18.39 -4.45
N HIS A 13 -4.39 -17.63 -4.06
CA HIS A 13 -5.58 -17.30 -4.83
C HIS A 13 -5.90 -15.81 -4.73
N ALA A 14 -6.35 -15.21 -5.83
CA ALA A 14 -7.06 -13.94 -5.72
C ALA A 14 -8.36 -14.13 -4.96
N ALA A 15 -8.72 -13.15 -4.15
CA ALA A 15 -9.98 -13.15 -3.43
C ALA A 15 -10.67 -11.80 -3.58
N VAL A 16 -11.99 -11.83 -3.75
CA VAL A 16 -12.84 -10.64 -3.76
C VAL A 16 -13.78 -10.72 -2.58
N GLY A 17 -13.87 -9.64 -1.82
CA GLY A 17 -14.65 -9.61 -0.59
C GLY A 17 -15.44 -8.33 -0.38
N ASP A 18 -16.39 -8.45 0.55
CA ASP A 18 -17.18 -7.37 1.13
C ASP A 18 -17.44 -7.67 2.62
N ALA A 19 -18.43 -7.02 3.22
CA ALA A 19 -18.81 -7.30 4.62
C ALA A 19 -19.37 -8.71 4.84
N GLY A 20 -19.76 -9.43 3.77
CA GLY A 20 -20.32 -10.78 3.83
C GLY A 20 -19.27 -11.90 3.70
N GLY A 21 -17.98 -11.57 3.63
CA GLY A 21 -16.90 -12.57 3.47
C GLY A 21 -16.26 -12.56 2.08
N TRP A 22 -15.56 -13.63 1.74
CA TRP A 22 -14.68 -13.73 0.58
C TRP A 22 -15.14 -14.75 -0.44
N VAL A 23 -14.83 -14.49 -1.71
CA VAL A 23 -14.92 -15.47 -2.81
C VAL A 23 -13.53 -15.62 -3.40
N LEU A 24 -13.02 -16.84 -3.41
CA LEU A 24 -11.75 -17.17 -4.04
C LEU A 24 -11.93 -17.32 -5.54
N LEU A 25 -10.96 -16.83 -6.30
CA LEU A 25 -10.88 -16.91 -7.76
C LEU A 25 -9.70 -17.79 -8.17
N ASP A 26 -9.67 -18.18 -9.46
CA ASP A 26 -8.61 -19.04 -9.98
C ASP A 26 -7.29 -18.31 -10.24
N ASP A 27 -7.30 -16.97 -10.30
CA ASP A 27 -6.09 -16.16 -10.43
C ASP A 27 -5.17 -16.40 -9.23
N ALA A 28 -3.86 -16.40 -9.44
CA ALA A 28 -2.90 -16.74 -8.39
C ALA A 28 -2.84 -15.69 -7.28
N ASP A 29 -3.16 -14.44 -7.59
CA ASP A 29 -3.16 -13.33 -6.64
C ASP A 29 -4.04 -12.17 -7.15
N ALA A 30 -4.29 -11.19 -6.28
CA ALA A 30 -5.09 -10.03 -6.64
C ALA A 30 -4.44 -9.21 -7.77
N GLN A 31 -3.11 -9.18 -7.86
CA GLN A 31 -2.41 -8.50 -8.95
C GLN A 31 -2.68 -9.15 -10.30
N GLU A 32 -2.67 -10.49 -10.40
CA GLU A 32 -3.03 -11.20 -11.62
C GLU A 32 -4.46 -10.91 -12.03
N LEU A 33 -5.39 -10.92 -11.07
CA LEU A 33 -6.79 -10.58 -11.31
C LEU A 33 -6.93 -9.18 -11.91
N ILE A 34 -6.34 -8.14 -11.28
CA ILE A 34 -6.51 -6.75 -11.73
C ILE A 34 -5.82 -6.44 -13.06
N CYS A 35 -4.82 -7.24 -13.46
CA CYS A 35 -4.20 -7.14 -14.77
C CYS A 35 -5.07 -7.73 -15.89
N ALA A 36 -6.10 -8.51 -15.59
CA ALA A 36 -6.99 -9.05 -16.58
C ALA A 36 -7.94 -7.98 -17.16
N PRO A 37 -8.18 -7.92 -18.49
CA PRO A 37 -8.98 -6.84 -19.11
C PRO A 37 -10.41 -6.69 -18.57
N ASN A 38 -11.00 -7.75 -18.03
CA ASN A 38 -12.37 -7.80 -17.53
C ASN A 38 -12.45 -8.03 -16.01
N TRP A 39 -11.39 -7.71 -15.29
CA TRP A 39 -11.25 -8.03 -13.88
C TRP A 39 -12.42 -7.52 -13.03
N ARG A 40 -12.88 -6.28 -13.25
CA ARG A 40 -13.97 -5.67 -12.46
C ARG A 40 -15.29 -6.44 -12.64
N ALA A 41 -15.62 -6.79 -13.88
CA ALA A 41 -16.84 -7.58 -14.15
C ALA A 41 -16.77 -8.98 -13.52
N ARG A 42 -15.59 -9.62 -13.53
CA ARG A 42 -15.35 -10.91 -12.85
C ARG A 42 -15.49 -10.77 -11.33
N ALA A 43 -14.90 -9.75 -10.75
CA ALA A 43 -14.98 -9.46 -9.32
C ALA A 43 -16.43 -9.20 -8.87
N GLU A 44 -17.17 -8.34 -9.61
CA GLU A 44 -18.58 -8.07 -9.35
C GLU A 44 -19.46 -9.31 -9.51
N ALA A 45 -19.17 -10.18 -10.50
CA ALA A 45 -19.87 -11.45 -10.67
C ALA A 45 -19.60 -12.39 -9.48
N ALA A 46 -18.37 -12.45 -9.00
CA ALA A 46 -18.00 -13.22 -7.82
C ALA A 46 -18.75 -12.75 -6.57
N LEU A 47 -18.85 -11.44 -6.37
CA LEU A 47 -19.58 -10.88 -5.22
C LEU A 47 -21.08 -11.17 -5.23
N ARG A 48 -21.66 -11.51 -6.38
CA ARG A 48 -23.06 -12.00 -6.46
C ARG A 48 -23.23 -13.48 -6.10
N HIS A 49 -22.14 -14.23 -5.97
CA HIS A 49 -22.20 -15.63 -5.59
C HIS A 49 -22.65 -15.76 -4.12
N PRO A 50 -23.61 -16.66 -3.79
CA PRO A 50 -24.14 -16.76 -2.42
C PRO A 50 -23.15 -17.41 -1.43
N ALA A 51 -22.28 -18.30 -1.92
CA ALA A 51 -21.28 -18.94 -1.07
C ALA A 51 -20.13 -17.99 -0.79
N ARG A 52 -19.83 -17.81 0.49
CA ARG A 52 -18.71 -17.04 1.00
C ARG A 52 -17.79 -17.94 1.82
N THR A 53 -16.53 -17.56 1.87
CA THR A 53 -15.51 -18.22 2.69
C THR A 53 -15.01 -17.23 3.73
N ASP A 54 -14.88 -17.67 4.95
CA ASP A 54 -14.13 -16.95 5.96
C ASP A 54 -12.64 -17.16 5.70
N VAL A 55 -11.86 -16.10 5.88
CA VAL A 55 -10.41 -16.11 5.70
C VAL A 55 -9.78 -15.57 6.98
N GLU A 56 -8.92 -16.35 7.59
CA GLU A 56 -8.20 -15.97 8.79
C GLU A 56 -7.09 -14.95 8.47
N ALA A 57 -6.74 -14.12 9.44
CA ALA A 57 -5.78 -13.02 9.24
C ALA A 57 -4.44 -13.51 8.65
N HIS A 58 -3.89 -14.62 9.16
CA HIS A 58 -2.62 -15.19 8.70
C HIS A 58 -2.66 -15.80 7.29
N GLU A 59 -3.83 -16.02 6.73
CA GLU A 59 -4.00 -16.54 5.37
C GLU A 59 -3.87 -15.44 4.31
N PHE A 60 -3.95 -14.16 4.69
CA PHE A 60 -3.71 -13.08 3.74
C PHE A 60 -2.23 -12.94 3.40
N ALA A 61 -1.95 -12.95 2.12
CA ALA A 61 -0.63 -12.61 1.57
C ALA A 61 -0.64 -11.16 1.04
N ASN A 62 0.53 -10.68 0.63
CA ASN A 62 0.63 -9.37 -0.04
C ASN A 62 -0.32 -9.33 -1.26
N PRO A 63 -1.25 -8.37 -1.32
CA PRO A 63 -2.21 -8.29 -2.43
C PRO A 63 -1.56 -7.89 -3.77
N VAL A 64 -0.40 -7.22 -3.75
CA VAL A 64 0.33 -6.76 -4.95
C VAL A 64 1.78 -7.22 -4.87
N PRO A 65 2.06 -8.52 -5.09
CA PRO A 65 3.38 -9.10 -4.80
C PRO A 65 4.49 -8.70 -5.78
N ARG A 66 4.15 -8.27 -7.00
CA ARG A 66 5.13 -8.00 -8.06
C ARG A 66 4.86 -6.67 -8.77
N PRO A 67 4.74 -5.54 -8.05
CA PRO A 67 4.59 -4.25 -8.72
C PRO A 67 5.86 -3.92 -9.53
N SER A 68 5.68 -3.30 -10.68
CA SER A 68 6.82 -2.86 -11.50
C SER A 68 7.61 -1.73 -10.86
N LYS A 69 6.97 -0.95 -10.01
CA LYS A 69 7.54 0.19 -9.30
C LYS A 69 6.89 0.36 -7.94
N VAL A 70 7.70 0.75 -6.96
CA VAL A 70 7.24 1.18 -5.64
C VAL A 70 7.88 2.52 -5.35
N PHE A 71 7.05 3.56 -5.26
CA PHE A 71 7.46 4.91 -4.86
C PHE A 71 6.90 5.23 -3.48
N CYS A 72 7.71 5.85 -2.66
CA CYS A 72 7.31 6.39 -1.38
C CYS A 72 7.48 7.90 -1.38
N CYS A 73 6.64 8.60 -0.62
CA CYS A 73 6.73 10.02 -0.40
C CYS A 73 7.01 10.29 1.07
N GLY A 74 8.22 10.74 1.39
CA GLY A 74 8.57 11.17 2.74
C GLY A 74 8.12 12.60 3.02
N LEU A 75 7.94 12.93 4.31
CA LEU A 75 7.54 14.26 4.77
C LEU A 75 6.20 14.72 4.15
N ASN A 76 5.20 13.85 4.17
CA ASN A 76 3.91 14.11 3.53
C ASN A 76 2.75 14.36 4.51
N TYR A 77 2.94 14.21 5.83
CA TYR A 77 1.97 14.57 6.86
C TYR A 77 2.37 15.88 7.53
N ARG A 78 1.46 16.87 7.59
CA ARG A 78 1.74 18.23 8.11
C ARG A 78 2.26 18.22 9.53
N ASP A 79 1.60 17.48 10.42
CA ASP A 79 1.98 17.40 11.83
C ASP A 79 3.39 16.83 11.97
N HIS A 80 3.71 15.76 11.25
CA HIS A 80 5.04 15.17 11.24
C HIS A 80 6.12 16.14 10.71
N ILE A 81 5.80 16.94 9.68
CA ILE A 81 6.73 17.97 9.17
C ILE A 81 7.02 19.02 10.25
N VAL A 82 5.97 19.47 10.97
CA VAL A 82 6.11 20.44 12.06
C VAL A 82 6.96 19.87 13.20
N GLU A 83 6.76 18.61 13.60
CA GLU A 83 7.57 17.91 14.60
C GLU A 83 9.05 17.86 14.24
N THR A 84 9.38 17.69 12.95
CA THR A 84 10.78 17.69 12.48
C THR A 84 11.39 19.07 12.35
N GLY A 85 10.61 20.14 12.55
CA GLY A 85 11.04 21.54 12.42
C GLY A 85 11.38 21.94 10.99
N ARG A 86 10.90 21.21 9.98
CA ARG A 86 11.16 21.47 8.56
C ARG A 86 10.04 22.33 7.94
N PRO A 87 10.32 23.11 6.90
CA PRO A 87 9.28 23.75 6.12
C PRO A 87 8.46 22.71 5.35
N VAL A 88 7.19 23.01 5.10
CA VAL A 88 6.35 22.20 4.21
C VAL A 88 7.00 22.17 2.83
N PRO A 89 7.24 20.99 2.24
CA PRO A 89 7.93 20.88 0.96
C PRO A 89 7.06 21.41 -0.19
N GLU A 90 7.68 22.09 -1.15
CA GLU A 90 7.03 22.54 -2.38
C GLU A 90 6.77 21.37 -3.35
N PHE A 91 7.64 20.36 -3.33
CA PHE A 91 7.55 19.16 -4.17
C PHE A 91 7.64 17.89 -3.33
N PRO A 92 7.02 16.78 -3.78
CA PRO A 92 7.11 15.50 -3.09
C PRO A 92 8.56 15.02 -2.92
N THR A 93 8.93 14.63 -1.71
CA THR A 93 10.21 13.97 -1.44
C THR A 93 10.08 12.50 -1.77
N LEU A 94 10.50 12.09 -2.96
CA LEU A 94 10.34 10.71 -3.44
C LEU A 94 11.57 9.85 -3.16
N PHE A 95 11.31 8.60 -2.79
CA PHE A 95 12.31 7.53 -2.82
C PHE A 95 11.66 6.24 -3.31
N ALA A 96 12.49 5.31 -3.77
CA ALA A 96 12.01 4.04 -4.29
C ALA A 96 12.16 2.91 -3.27
N LYS A 97 11.29 1.92 -3.37
CA LYS A 97 11.48 0.57 -2.82
C LYS A 97 11.44 -0.45 -3.96
N PHE A 98 11.74 -1.69 -3.65
CA PHE A 98 11.68 -2.80 -4.61
C PHE A 98 10.53 -3.74 -4.27
N ALA A 99 10.04 -4.51 -5.23
CA ALA A 99 8.99 -5.49 -4.98
C ALA A 99 9.38 -6.49 -3.88
N ASP A 100 10.66 -6.87 -3.80
CA ASP A 100 11.20 -7.81 -2.80
C ASP A 100 11.12 -7.29 -1.36
N THR A 101 10.90 -5.98 -1.15
CA THR A 101 10.68 -5.42 0.18
C THR A 101 9.27 -5.69 0.70
N LEU A 102 8.30 -5.95 -0.21
CA LEU A 102 6.89 -6.08 0.16
C LEU A 102 6.59 -7.48 0.71
N THR A 103 5.77 -7.53 1.76
CA THR A 103 5.33 -8.78 2.39
C THR A 103 3.86 -8.69 2.80
N GLY A 104 3.26 -9.78 3.26
CA GLY A 104 1.88 -9.80 3.77
C GLY A 104 1.75 -9.07 5.10
N ALA A 105 0.53 -8.64 5.43
CA ALA A 105 0.25 -7.83 6.62
C ALA A 105 0.58 -8.54 7.93
N GLU A 106 0.47 -9.87 7.98
CA GLU A 106 0.70 -10.70 9.17
C GLU A 106 2.02 -11.50 9.08
N ASP A 107 2.88 -11.18 8.10
CA ASP A 107 4.16 -11.88 7.95
C ASP A 107 5.17 -11.38 8.98
N ASP A 108 5.96 -12.30 9.50
CA ASP A 108 7.08 -11.98 10.39
C ASP A 108 8.15 -11.16 9.66
N ILE A 109 8.60 -10.09 10.29
CA ILE A 109 9.71 -9.27 9.80
C ILE A 109 10.99 -9.68 10.51
N VAL A 110 11.91 -10.30 9.77
CA VAL A 110 13.20 -10.75 10.30
C VAL A 110 14.32 -9.88 9.76
N VAL A 111 14.77 -8.92 10.54
CA VAL A 111 15.86 -8.02 10.18
C VAL A 111 17.10 -8.33 11.01
N ARG A 112 18.25 -8.32 10.34
CA ARG A 112 19.56 -8.46 10.95
C ARG A 112 20.43 -7.25 10.58
N ASN A 113 21.49 -7.02 11.33
CA ASN A 113 22.46 -5.96 11.04
C ASN A 113 21.90 -4.54 11.20
N THR A 114 20.94 -4.34 12.09
CA THR A 114 20.45 -3.03 12.54
C THR A 114 20.14 -3.04 14.03
N ASP A 115 20.41 -1.95 14.71
CA ASP A 115 20.04 -1.71 16.10
C ASP A 115 18.93 -0.65 16.22
N LYS A 116 18.43 -0.13 15.10
CA LYS A 116 17.48 0.98 15.04
C LYS A 116 16.36 0.70 14.04
N LEU A 117 15.69 -0.44 14.23
CA LEU A 117 14.45 -0.74 13.52
C LEU A 117 13.35 0.16 14.03
N ASP A 118 12.59 0.75 13.11
CA ASP A 118 11.49 1.66 13.39
C ASP A 118 10.31 1.37 12.45
N TRP A 119 9.13 1.82 12.80
CA TRP A 119 7.87 1.64 12.07
C TRP A 119 7.41 2.96 11.46
N GLU A 120 6.66 2.87 10.36
CA GLU A 120 5.97 3.99 9.72
C GLU A 120 4.64 3.49 9.15
N ALA A 121 3.52 3.78 9.85
CA ALA A 121 2.18 3.49 9.35
C ALA A 121 1.87 4.40 8.18
N GLU A 122 1.52 3.82 7.03
CA GLU A 122 1.40 4.52 5.76
C GLU A 122 0.13 4.12 4.98
N LEU A 123 -0.34 5.05 4.15
CA LEU A 123 -1.38 4.80 3.15
C LEU A 123 -0.72 4.34 1.85
N ALA A 124 -0.92 3.07 1.49
CA ALA A 124 -0.52 2.55 0.19
C ALA A 124 -1.58 2.88 -0.88
N VAL A 125 -1.14 3.44 -2.00
CA VAL A 125 -1.98 3.74 -3.18
C VAL A 125 -1.63 2.76 -4.28
N VAL A 126 -2.62 1.99 -4.75
CA VAL A 126 -2.44 1.03 -5.85
C VAL A 126 -2.94 1.66 -7.14
N VAL A 127 -2.04 1.78 -8.13
CA VAL A 127 -2.37 2.23 -9.47
C VAL A 127 -2.86 1.03 -10.28
N GLY A 128 -4.04 1.13 -10.87
CA GLY A 128 -4.71 0.03 -11.57
C GLY A 128 -4.88 0.25 -13.08
N ALA A 129 -4.40 1.35 -13.61
CA ALA A 129 -4.39 1.63 -15.04
C ALA A 129 -3.11 2.37 -15.41
N GLU A 130 -2.58 2.09 -16.61
CA GLU A 130 -1.39 2.77 -17.11
C GLU A 130 -1.63 4.29 -17.20
N VAL A 131 -0.70 5.06 -16.65
CA VAL A 131 -0.73 6.52 -16.71
C VAL A 131 0.67 7.10 -16.94
N HIS A 132 0.74 8.06 -17.86
CA HIS A 132 1.95 8.79 -18.20
C HIS A 132 1.62 10.25 -18.50
N ARG A 133 2.34 11.18 -17.87
CA ARG A 133 2.12 12.63 -18.01
C ARG A 133 0.67 13.04 -17.73
N ALA A 134 0.08 12.40 -16.73
CA ALA A 134 -1.31 12.60 -16.37
C ALA A 134 -1.51 13.93 -15.65
N ASP A 135 -2.64 14.56 -15.90
CA ASP A 135 -3.19 15.56 -15.01
C ASP A 135 -3.80 14.90 -13.76
N ARG A 136 -4.21 15.73 -12.79
CA ARG A 136 -4.79 15.26 -11.53
C ARG A 136 -6.05 14.39 -11.74
N ALA A 137 -6.91 14.72 -12.68
CA ALA A 137 -8.15 13.98 -12.93
C ALA A 137 -7.86 12.60 -13.53
N GLN A 138 -6.93 12.53 -14.48
CA GLN A 138 -6.45 11.29 -15.06
C GLN A 138 -5.75 10.42 -14.02
N ALA A 139 -4.91 11.01 -13.16
CA ALA A 139 -4.25 10.33 -12.06
C ALA A 139 -5.26 9.74 -11.07
N GLN A 140 -6.26 10.51 -10.65
CA GLN A 140 -7.33 10.02 -9.78
C GLN A 140 -8.10 8.84 -10.42
N ALA A 141 -8.38 8.90 -11.70
CA ALA A 141 -9.10 7.85 -12.41
C ALA A 141 -8.26 6.55 -12.55
N ALA A 142 -6.93 6.64 -12.50
CA ALA A 142 -6.03 5.49 -12.58
C ALA A 142 -5.82 4.78 -11.23
N ILE A 143 -6.20 5.38 -10.12
CA ILE A 143 -6.09 4.76 -8.80
C ILE A 143 -7.10 3.62 -8.69
N LEU A 144 -6.62 2.39 -8.49
CA LEU A 144 -7.43 1.21 -8.20
C LEU A 144 -8.06 1.29 -6.83
N GLY A 145 -7.26 1.64 -5.83
CA GLY A 145 -7.66 1.63 -4.43
C GLY A 145 -6.50 1.83 -3.47
N TYR A 146 -6.77 1.54 -2.21
CA TYR A 146 -5.90 1.85 -1.09
C TYR A 146 -5.73 0.65 -0.16
N ALA A 147 -4.58 0.56 0.47
CA ALA A 147 -4.28 -0.41 1.51
C ALA A 147 -3.49 0.26 2.65
N VAL A 148 -3.38 -0.40 3.79
CA VAL A 148 -2.44 -0.02 4.84
C VAL A 148 -1.08 -0.61 4.49
N SER A 149 -0.02 0.13 4.82
CA SER A 149 1.35 -0.35 4.74
C SER A 149 2.14 0.06 5.98
N ASN A 150 3.20 -0.67 6.26
CA ASN A 150 4.18 -0.28 7.28
C ASN A 150 5.55 -0.16 6.60
N ASP A 151 6.06 1.06 6.48
CA ASP A 151 7.39 1.31 5.90
C ASP A 151 8.48 1.11 6.95
N ILE A 152 8.70 -0.15 7.33
CA ILE A 152 9.73 -0.49 8.31
C ILE A 152 11.08 0.04 7.85
N SER A 153 11.71 0.78 8.77
CA SER A 153 12.90 1.58 8.50
C SER A 153 14.05 1.21 9.42
N MET A 154 15.23 1.05 8.85
CA MET A 154 16.48 0.88 9.59
C MET A 154 17.16 2.24 9.68
N ARG A 155 16.90 2.96 10.79
CA ARG A 155 17.30 4.37 10.93
C ARG A 155 18.81 4.58 10.89
N ASP A 156 19.58 3.64 11.41
CA ASP A 156 21.04 3.65 11.36
C ASP A 156 21.58 3.53 9.91
N TRP A 157 20.85 2.81 9.03
CA TRP A 157 21.17 2.72 7.61
C TRP A 157 20.65 3.92 6.81
N GLN A 158 19.43 4.36 7.11
CA GLN A 158 18.78 5.51 6.45
C GLN A 158 19.62 6.80 6.58
N GLN A 159 20.26 6.99 7.74
CA GLN A 159 21.01 8.20 8.06
C GLN A 159 22.49 8.17 7.61
N ARG A 160 22.96 7.10 6.97
CA ARG A 160 24.35 6.98 6.53
C ARG A 160 24.72 7.95 5.40
N THR A 161 23.72 8.24 4.54
CA THR A 161 23.88 9.15 3.40
C THR A 161 22.62 10.01 3.24
N LEU A 162 22.63 10.89 2.25
CA LEU A 162 21.46 11.69 1.89
C LEU A 162 20.34 10.87 1.24
N GLN A 163 20.65 9.68 0.73
CA GLN A 163 19.68 8.78 0.10
C GLN A 163 19.14 7.76 1.10
N TRP A 164 17.83 7.73 1.28
CA TRP A 164 17.16 6.90 2.29
C TRP A 164 17.06 5.41 1.92
N LEU A 165 17.24 5.08 0.64
CA LEU A 165 17.11 3.73 0.10
C LEU A 165 17.75 2.65 0.99
N GLN A 166 18.94 2.93 1.52
CA GLN A 166 19.70 1.97 2.34
C GLN A 166 18.95 1.53 3.61
N GLY A 167 18.13 2.41 4.19
CA GLY A 167 17.33 2.09 5.39
C GLY A 167 15.90 1.66 5.08
N LYS A 168 15.50 1.68 3.81
CA LYS A 168 14.12 1.48 3.36
C LYS A 168 13.92 0.25 2.45
N ALA A 169 15.01 -0.41 2.02
CA ALA A 169 14.98 -1.45 1.00
C ALA A 169 15.52 -2.80 1.47
N PHE A 170 15.30 -3.15 2.73
CA PHE A 170 15.55 -4.51 3.21
C PHE A 170 14.44 -5.44 2.72
N ASP A 171 14.80 -6.67 2.37
CA ASP A 171 13.85 -7.66 1.88
C ASP A 171 12.78 -7.98 2.93
N ALA A 172 11.53 -8.17 2.49
CA ALA A 172 10.38 -8.54 3.30
C ALA A 172 10.18 -7.66 4.57
N THR A 173 10.37 -6.34 4.45
CA THR A 173 10.24 -5.39 5.56
C THR A 173 9.13 -4.36 5.37
N THR A 174 8.29 -4.54 4.35
CA THR A 174 7.19 -3.60 4.08
C THR A 174 5.88 -4.39 3.99
N PRO A 175 5.22 -4.67 5.13
CA PRO A 175 3.88 -5.24 5.12
C PRO A 175 2.91 -4.37 4.36
N VAL A 176 2.10 -4.97 3.48
CA VAL A 176 1.03 -4.31 2.73
C VAL A 176 -0.24 -5.16 2.83
N GLY A 177 -1.35 -4.52 3.13
CA GLY A 177 -2.65 -5.20 3.14
C GLY A 177 -3.42 -5.03 4.44
N PRO A 178 -4.21 -6.05 4.82
CA PRO A 178 -4.34 -7.39 4.24
C PRO A 178 -5.05 -7.43 2.88
N TRP A 179 -5.72 -6.36 2.47
CA TRP A 179 -6.41 -6.22 1.18
C TRP A 179 -6.32 -4.79 0.65
N VAL A 180 -6.61 -4.63 -0.63
CA VAL A 180 -6.85 -3.34 -1.26
C VAL A 180 -8.35 -3.05 -1.23
N VAL A 181 -8.75 -1.89 -0.73
CA VAL A 181 -10.12 -1.36 -0.84
C VAL A 181 -10.20 -0.50 -2.08
N THR A 182 -11.14 -0.79 -2.98
CA THR A 182 -11.25 -0.02 -4.23
C THR A 182 -11.65 1.43 -4.00
N ALA A 183 -11.18 2.33 -4.86
CA ALA A 183 -11.33 3.78 -4.72
C ALA A 183 -12.78 4.29 -4.80
N ASP A 184 -13.72 3.46 -5.26
CA ASP A 184 -15.14 3.75 -5.24
C ASP A 184 -15.79 3.56 -3.85
N GLU A 185 -15.13 2.83 -2.94
CA GLU A 185 -15.59 2.63 -1.55
C GLU A 185 -14.86 3.50 -0.52
N LEU A 186 -13.69 4.02 -0.87
CA LEU A 186 -12.83 4.73 0.08
C LEU A 186 -12.24 5.99 -0.56
N ASP A 187 -12.46 7.14 0.08
CA ASP A 187 -11.82 8.40 -0.28
C ASP A 187 -10.97 8.93 0.89
N PRO A 188 -9.64 8.78 0.83
CA PRO A 188 -8.76 9.24 1.89
C PRO A 188 -8.80 10.76 2.12
N ARG A 189 -9.25 11.56 1.15
CA ARG A 189 -9.37 13.02 1.30
C ARG A 189 -10.42 13.44 2.33
N GLY A 190 -11.37 12.55 2.61
CA GLY A 190 -12.38 12.76 3.64
C GLY A 190 -11.89 12.64 5.07
N GLY A 191 -10.63 12.27 5.25
CA GLY A 191 -10.02 12.00 6.55
C GLY A 191 -10.23 10.55 6.98
N LEU A 192 -9.14 9.80 7.03
CA LEU A 192 -9.08 8.46 7.56
C LEU A 192 -8.00 8.43 8.64
N ARG A 193 -8.38 8.01 9.84
CA ARG A 193 -7.41 7.83 10.92
C ARG A 193 -6.48 6.68 10.58
N ILE A 194 -5.17 6.93 10.65
CA ILE A 194 -4.12 5.93 10.48
C ILE A 194 -3.31 5.83 11.77
N THR A 195 -3.12 4.61 12.26
CA THR A 195 -2.48 4.39 13.57
C THR A 195 -1.46 3.26 13.51
N CYS A 196 -0.46 3.33 14.38
CA CYS A 196 0.41 2.22 14.70
C CYS A 196 0.38 1.95 16.20
N ALA A 197 0.28 0.68 16.56
CA ALA A 197 0.43 0.25 17.96
C ALA A 197 1.50 -0.84 18.06
N VAL A 198 2.38 -0.72 19.05
CA VAL A 198 3.42 -1.70 19.35
C VAL A 198 3.14 -2.29 20.73
N ASN A 199 2.96 -3.61 20.79
CA ASN A 199 2.59 -4.31 22.04
C ASN A 199 1.35 -3.72 22.74
N GLY A 200 0.40 -3.21 21.95
CA GLY A 200 -0.82 -2.58 22.47
C GLY A 200 -0.69 -1.10 22.86
N GLU A 201 0.50 -0.53 22.79
CA GLU A 201 0.74 0.90 23.01
C GLU A 201 0.63 1.66 21.67
N LEU A 202 -0.21 2.69 21.63
CA LEU A 202 -0.36 3.55 20.46
C LEU A 202 0.90 4.44 20.32
N VAL A 203 1.62 4.26 19.21
CA VAL A 203 2.90 4.95 18.95
C VAL A 203 2.82 5.89 17.74
N GLN A 204 1.82 5.74 16.87
CA GLN A 204 1.49 6.70 15.81
C GLN A 204 -0.02 6.89 15.72
N ASP A 205 -0.46 8.13 15.53
CA ASP A 205 -1.86 8.51 15.35
C ASP A 205 -1.90 9.74 14.43
N ALA A 206 -2.41 9.56 13.23
CA ALA A 206 -2.48 10.60 12.22
C ALA A 206 -3.79 10.48 11.44
N ASP A 207 -4.07 11.46 10.60
CA ASP A 207 -5.23 11.49 9.72
C ASP A 207 -4.82 11.81 8.28
N THR A 208 -5.41 11.13 7.31
CA THR A 208 -5.07 11.33 5.89
C THR A 208 -5.48 12.69 5.35
N SER A 209 -6.34 13.44 6.04
CA SER A 209 -6.62 14.85 5.72
C SER A 209 -5.43 15.78 5.92
N GLU A 210 -4.41 15.32 6.70
CA GLU A 210 -3.16 16.05 6.94
C GLU A 210 -2.11 15.85 5.83
N LEU A 211 -2.40 15.04 4.82
CA LEU A 211 -1.50 14.86 3.68
C LEU A 211 -1.26 16.19 2.95
N VAL A 212 0.01 16.51 2.70
CA VAL A 212 0.43 17.69 1.91
C VAL A 212 0.13 17.45 0.42
N PHE A 213 0.49 16.26 -0.07
CA PHE A 213 0.20 15.78 -1.41
C PHE A 213 -0.72 14.57 -1.28
N ASP A 214 -1.93 14.66 -1.78
CA ASP A 214 -2.84 13.51 -1.77
C ASP A 214 -2.46 12.46 -2.83
N ALA A 215 -3.18 11.35 -2.86
CA ALA A 215 -2.90 10.25 -3.77
C ALA A 215 -2.90 10.68 -5.25
N ALA A 216 -3.84 11.54 -5.67
CA ALA A 216 -3.92 12.00 -7.05
C ALA A 216 -2.76 12.96 -7.40
N ASP A 217 -2.34 13.81 -6.46
CA ASP A 217 -1.17 14.68 -6.63
C ASP A 217 0.10 13.86 -6.83
N LEU A 218 0.31 12.83 -5.99
CA LEU A 218 1.48 11.96 -6.08
C LEU A 218 1.50 11.15 -7.38
N VAL A 219 0.38 10.54 -7.78
CA VAL A 219 0.28 9.78 -9.04
C VAL A 219 0.50 10.71 -10.24
N ALA A 220 -0.11 11.90 -10.25
CA ALA A 220 0.11 12.88 -11.31
C ALA A 220 1.59 13.29 -11.39
N TYR A 221 2.20 13.62 -10.24
CA TYR A 221 3.60 14.03 -10.17
C TYR A 221 4.57 12.94 -10.66
N VAL A 222 4.43 11.72 -10.14
CA VAL A 222 5.29 10.59 -10.54
C VAL A 222 5.10 10.24 -12.00
N SER A 223 3.89 10.36 -12.56
CA SER A 223 3.61 10.11 -13.97
C SER A 223 4.35 11.06 -14.93
N GLN A 224 4.81 12.23 -14.46
CA GLN A 224 5.68 13.12 -15.27
C GLN A 224 7.09 12.55 -15.43
N ILE A 225 7.52 11.68 -14.52
CA ILE A 225 8.87 11.11 -14.48
C ILE A 225 8.91 9.78 -15.22
N THR A 226 7.89 8.95 -15.06
CA THR A 226 7.83 7.58 -15.61
C THR A 226 6.39 7.14 -15.84
N VAL A 227 6.21 6.11 -16.67
CA VAL A 227 4.92 5.42 -16.80
C VAL A 227 4.63 4.69 -15.48
N LEU A 228 3.42 4.81 -14.98
CA LEU A 228 2.91 4.03 -13.87
C LEU A 228 1.88 3.01 -14.37
#